data_302d8f396048879c4945e0a9797a3339
#
_entry.id   302d8f396048879c4945e0a9797a3339
#
_cell.length_a   1.000
_cell.length_b   1.000
_cell.length_c   1.000
_cell.angle_alpha   90.00
_cell.angle_beta   90.00
_cell.angle_gamma   90.00
#
_symmetry.space_group_name_H-M   'P 1'
#
loop_
_entity.id
_entity.type
_entity.pdbx_description
1 polymer ?
#
loop_
_entity_poly.entity_id
_entity_poly.type
_entity_poly.pdbx_seq_one_letter_code
_entity_poly.pdbx_strand_id
1 'polypeptide(L)'
;MEEEIKEIPGLEIRYTELSDGKNLREWLHQPGVLRWFPMYDEVEIEDAVGRWVGFSRYKCSLTAVLDGVPAGMATLYLQPYKKLAHQCEFGIIVGDPNRGKGVGGQLLHALIHLAKERFGIELLHLQVYAENPAIRLYERFGFKEFGCQTHWIKEDHGYVGRIFMEKYLKDIKNEDA
;
A
#
# COMPACT_ATOMS: atom_id res chain seq x y z
N MET A 1 -12.25 13.06 -10.82
CA MET A 1 -11.39 14.17 -10.37
C MET A 1 -10.19 13.55 -9.70
N GLU A 2 -9.00 13.85 -10.19
CA GLU A 2 -7.77 13.47 -9.46
C GLU A 2 -7.67 14.38 -8.24
N GLU A 3 -7.33 13.81 -7.08
CA GLU A 3 -7.14 14.58 -5.86
C GLU A 3 -5.97 15.55 -6.06
N GLU A 4 -6.18 16.84 -5.80
CA GLU A 4 -5.11 17.84 -5.84
C GLU A 4 -4.16 17.60 -4.67
N ILE A 5 -2.97 17.10 -4.98
CA ILE A 5 -1.99 16.74 -3.97
C ILE A 5 -1.13 17.96 -3.66
N LYS A 6 -1.24 18.44 -2.42
CA LYS A 6 -0.40 19.55 -1.93
C LYS A 6 1.04 19.08 -1.75
N GLU A 7 1.97 19.82 -2.30
CA GLU A 7 3.39 19.59 -2.04
C GLU A 7 3.69 19.65 -0.53
N ILE A 8 4.52 18.72 -0.08
CA ILE A 8 5.04 18.70 1.29
C ILE A 8 6.50 19.11 1.22
N PRO A 9 6.89 20.26 1.80
CA PRO A 9 8.28 20.68 1.82
C PRO A 9 9.18 19.60 2.43
N GLY A 10 10.32 19.34 1.80
CA GLY A 10 11.28 18.34 2.26
C GLY A 10 10.91 16.88 1.96
N LEU A 11 9.76 16.62 1.31
CA LEU A 11 9.36 15.27 0.93
C LEU A 11 9.91 14.91 -0.46
N GLU A 12 10.57 13.77 -0.53
CA GLU A 12 11.03 13.10 -1.74
C GLU A 12 10.41 11.71 -1.83
N ILE A 13 10.00 11.28 -3.03
CA ILE A 13 9.60 9.90 -3.31
C ILE A 13 10.66 9.27 -4.21
N ARG A 14 11.27 8.21 -3.74
CA ARG A 14 12.29 7.46 -4.50
C ARG A 14 11.98 5.98 -4.55
N TYR A 15 12.69 5.24 -5.39
CA TYR A 15 12.64 3.78 -5.34
C TYR A 15 13.16 3.27 -3.99
N THR A 16 12.49 2.22 -3.49
CA THR A 16 12.89 1.53 -2.26
C THR A 16 14.25 0.86 -2.44
N GLU A 17 15.09 0.95 -1.42
CA GLU A 17 16.36 0.28 -1.29
C GLU A 17 16.29 -0.83 -0.23
N LEU A 18 17.15 -1.84 -0.32
CA LEU A 18 17.21 -2.92 0.67
C LEU A 18 17.48 -2.38 2.09
N SER A 19 18.25 -1.30 2.19
CA SER A 19 18.54 -0.60 3.46
C SER A 19 17.30 -0.03 4.15
N ASP A 20 16.20 0.22 3.41
CA ASP A 20 14.94 0.73 3.98
C ASP A 20 14.22 -0.33 4.84
N GLY A 21 14.63 -1.60 4.75
CA GLY A 21 14.07 -2.68 5.56
C GLY A 21 14.16 -2.42 7.07
N LYS A 22 15.21 -1.75 7.54
CA LYS A 22 15.35 -1.36 8.94
C LYS A 22 14.22 -0.41 9.39
N ASN A 23 13.86 0.55 8.54
CA ASN A 23 12.79 1.51 8.83
C ASN A 23 11.41 0.82 8.79
N LEU A 24 11.18 -0.07 7.81
CA LEU A 24 9.96 -0.86 7.75
C LEU A 24 9.78 -1.70 9.01
N ARG A 25 10.84 -2.38 9.49
CA ARG A 25 10.83 -3.12 10.76
C ARG A 25 10.47 -2.21 11.93
N GLU A 26 11.12 -1.05 12.07
CA GLU A 26 10.82 -0.08 13.11
C GLU A 26 9.35 0.35 13.09
N TRP A 27 8.79 0.64 11.92
CA TRP A 27 7.39 1.05 11.80
C TRP A 27 6.43 -0.07 12.19
N LEU A 28 6.72 -1.31 11.84
CA LEU A 28 5.89 -2.46 12.23
C LEU A 28 5.89 -2.71 13.73
N HIS A 29 6.97 -2.35 14.44
CA HIS A 29 7.05 -2.43 15.91
C HIS A 29 6.42 -1.24 16.64
N GLN A 30 5.99 -0.21 15.93
CA GLN A 30 5.32 0.92 16.58
C GLN A 30 4.00 0.51 17.23
N PRO A 31 3.65 1.07 18.39
CA PRO A 31 2.44 0.70 19.11
C PRO A 31 1.18 0.80 18.24
N GLY A 32 0.37 -0.27 18.24
CA GLY A 32 -0.90 -0.33 17.53
C GLY A 32 -0.80 -0.49 16.01
N VAL A 33 0.40 -0.68 15.44
CA VAL A 33 0.57 -0.86 13.99
C VAL A 33 0.14 -2.25 13.55
N LEU A 34 0.58 -3.30 14.24
CA LEU A 34 0.29 -4.68 13.88
C LEU A 34 -1.20 -5.03 13.88
N ARG A 35 -2.04 -4.25 14.60
CA ARG A 35 -3.50 -4.40 14.51
C ARG A 35 -4.07 -4.24 13.10
N TRP A 36 -3.29 -3.68 12.17
CA TRP A 36 -3.68 -3.46 10.78
C TRP A 36 -2.92 -4.32 9.78
N PHE A 37 -2.09 -5.24 10.28
CA PHE A 37 -1.28 -6.15 9.49
C PHE A 37 -1.46 -7.59 10.00
N PRO A 38 -1.31 -8.60 9.13
CA PRO A 38 -1.58 -10.00 9.51
C PRO A 38 -0.47 -10.66 10.32
N MET A 39 0.67 -9.98 10.56
CA MET A 39 1.78 -10.57 11.29
C MET A 39 1.49 -10.61 12.78
N TYR A 40 1.81 -11.73 13.41
CA TYR A 40 1.58 -12.00 14.83
C TYR A 40 2.86 -11.94 15.65
N ASP A 41 3.97 -12.45 15.14
CA ASP A 41 5.24 -12.57 15.86
C ASP A 41 6.43 -12.02 15.07
N GLU A 42 7.60 -12.04 15.70
CA GLU A 42 8.85 -11.53 15.15
C GLU A 42 9.28 -12.26 13.87
N VAL A 43 9.04 -13.56 13.78
CA VAL A 43 9.42 -14.37 12.61
C VAL A 43 8.59 -13.94 11.39
N GLU A 44 7.30 -13.71 11.60
CA GLU A 44 6.40 -13.23 10.55
C GLU A 44 6.70 -11.79 10.13
N ILE A 45 7.11 -10.92 11.09
CA ILE A 45 7.54 -9.55 10.79
C ILE A 45 8.80 -9.56 9.93
N GLU A 46 9.82 -10.34 10.30
CA GLU A 46 11.06 -10.45 9.53
C GLU A 46 10.81 -10.96 8.10
N ASP A 47 9.95 -11.97 7.94
CA ASP A 47 9.55 -12.49 6.64
C ASP A 47 8.83 -11.42 5.80
N ALA A 48 7.90 -10.68 6.40
CA ALA A 48 7.19 -9.59 5.74
C ALA A 48 8.13 -8.47 5.31
N VAL A 49 9.06 -8.05 6.17
CA VAL A 49 10.09 -7.06 5.84
C VAL A 49 10.93 -7.52 4.65
N GLY A 50 11.43 -8.75 4.70
CA GLY A 50 12.24 -9.33 3.62
C GLY A 50 11.49 -9.35 2.28
N ARG A 51 10.21 -9.72 2.29
CA ARG A 51 9.37 -9.73 1.07
C ARG A 51 9.13 -8.32 0.54
N TRP A 52 8.78 -7.37 1.39
CA TRP A 52 8.49 -6.00 0.95
C TRP A 52 9.70 -5.33 0.31
N VAL A 53 10.86 -5.35 0.97
CA VAL A 53 12.07 -4.77 0.38
C VAL A 53 12.59 -5.57 -0.80
N GLY A 54 12.30 -6.87 -0.86
CA GLY A 54 12.63 -7.73 -2.00
C GLY A 54 12.00 -7.27 -3.32
N PHE A 55 10.85 -6.62 -3.28
CA PHE A 55 10.21 -6.03 -4.46
C PHE A 55 10.99 -4.86 -5.07
N SER A 56 11.92 -4.25 -4.32
CA SER A 56 12.79 -3.17 -4.81
C SER A 56 13.59 -3.57 -6.05
N ARG A 57 13.96 -4.85 -6.17
CA ARG A 57 14.67 -5.40 -7.34
C ARG A 57 13.93 -5.21 -8.67
N TYR A 58 12.60 -5.14 -8.61
CA TYR A 58 11.75 -4.91 -9.79
C TYR A 58 11.41 -3.43 -10.00
N LYS A 59 11.90 -2.55 -9.12
CA LYS A 59 11.55 -1.12 -9.09
C LYS A 59 10.02 -0.88 -9.06
N CYS A 60 9.31 -1.72 -8.34
CA CYS A 60 7.87 -1.61 -8.11
C CYS A 60 7.54 -1.24 -6.66
N SER A 61 8.52 -0.74 -5.92
CA SER A 61 8.40 -0.29 -4.54
C SER A 61 8.99 1.12 -4.40
N LEU A 62 8.29 1.97 -3.64
CA LEU A 62 8.64 3.38 -3.42
C LEU A 62 8.78 3.65 -1.92
N THR A 63 9.75 4.49 -1.58
CA THR A 63 9.97 5.01 -0.23
C THR A 63 9.79 6.52 -0.23
N ALA A 64 8.95 7.01 0.66
CA ALA A 64 8.83 8.43 0.97
C ALA A 64 9.93 8.80 1.97
N VAL A 65 10.68 9.83 1.65
CA VAL A 65 11.77 10.37 2.49
C VAL A 65 11.42 11.81 2.84
N LEU A 66 11.28 12.10 4.12
CA LEU A 66 10.97 13.44 4.63
C LEU A 66 12.19 13.99 5.36
N ASP A 67 12.71 15.13 4.91
CA ASP A 67 13.91 15.76 5.45
C ASP A 67 15.11 14.79 5.56
N GLY A 68 15.30 13.94 4.54
CA GLY A 68 16.37 12.94 4.48
C GLY A 68 16.14 11.66 5.28
N VAL A 69 14.98 11.52 5.94
CA VAL A 69 14.64 10.33 6.74
C VAL A 69 13.48 9.56 6.10
N PRO A 70 13.60 8.22 5.89
CA PRO A 70 12.48 7.41 5.42
C PRO A 70 11.26 7.54 6.33
N ALA A 71 10.10 7.82 5.74
CA ALA A 71 8.86 8.15 6.43
C ALA A 71 7.71 7.19 6.11
N GLY A 72 7.79 6.46 5.00
CA GLY A 72 6.78 5.50 4.57
C GLY A 72 7.23 4.71 3.35
N MET A 73 6.54 3.64 3.04
CA MET A 73 6.82 2.74 1.93
C MET A 73 5.54 2.23 1.30
N ALA A 74 5.56 2.05 -0.02
CA ALA A 74 4.48 1.39 -0.75
C ALA A 74 5.06 0.46 -1.81
N THR A 75 4.40 -0.67 -2.06
CA THR A 75 4.86 -1.66 -3.02
C THR A 75 3.71 -2.26 -3.82
N LEU A 76 3.96 -2.52 -5.11
CA LEU A 76 3.07 -3.26 -5.99
C LEU A 76 3.40 -4.76 -5.93
N TYR A 77 2.38 -5.59 -5.75
CA TYR A 77 2.51 -7.05 -5.80
C TYR A 77 2.21 -7.53 -7.22
N LEU A 78 3.21 -7.39 -8.11
CA LEU A 78 3.07 -7.71 -9.53
C LEU A 78 2.73 -9.19 -9.75
N GLN A 79 1.81 -9.46 -10.68
CA GLN A 79 1.37 -10.80 -11.01
C GLN A 79 2.28 -11.47 -12.05
N PRO A 80 2.72 -12.72 -11.80
CA PRO A 80 3.65 -13.40 -12.71
C PRO A 80 2.96 -13.98 -13.97
N TYR A 81 1.64 -14.13 -13.95
CA TYR A 81 0.89 -14.75 -15.05
C TYR A 81 0.36 -13.70 -16.01
N LYS A 82 0.60 -13.89 -17.31
CA LYS A 82 0.23 -12.94 -18.37
C LYS A 82 -1.26 -12.51 -18.34
N LYS A 83 -2.17 -13.43 -18.05
CA LYS A 83 -3.62 -13.13 -17.96
C LYS A 83 -4.00 -12.26 -16.76
N LEU A 84 -3.14 -12.20 -15.75
CA LEU A 84 -3.34 -11.41 -14.53
C LEU A 84 -2.44 -10.16 -14.47
N ALA A 85 -1.52 -10.01 -15.43
CA ALA A 85 -0.49 -8.95 -15.39
C ALA A 85 -1.04 -7.52 -15.56
N HIS A 86 -2.32 -7.38 -15.97
CA HIS A 86 -3.01 -6.10 -16.09
C HIS A 86 -3.48 -5.54 -14.75
N GLN A 87 -3.43 -6.34 -13.68
CA GLN A 87 -3.89 -5.96 -12.35
C GLN A 87 -2.85 -6.32 -11.29
N CYS A 88 -2.85 -5.58 -10.19
CA CYS A 88 -2.07 -5.98 -9.02
C CYS A 88 -2.65 -5.41 -7.72
N GLU A 89 -2.35 -6.11 -6.65
CA GLU A 89 -2.55 -5.61 -5.29
C GLU A 89 -1.37 -4.73 -4.89
N PHE A 90 -1.56 -3.86 -3.90
CA PHE A 90 -0.48 -3.08 -3.30
C PHE A 90 -0.58 -3.02 -1.78
N GLY A 91 0.55 -2.77 -1.15
CA GLY A 91 0.65 -2.47 0.28
C GLY A 91 1.26 -1.09 0.51
N ILE A 92 0.86 -0.43 1.60
CA ILE A 92 1.37 0.88 2.00
C ILE A 92 1.46 0.99 3.52
N ILE A 93 2.53 1.61 4.00
CA ILE A 93 2.73 1.94 5.40
C ILE A 93 3.38 3.32 5.53
N VAL A 94 2.94 4.09 6.52
CA VAL A 94 3.58 5.34 6.95
C VAL A 94 3.91 5.22 8.43
N GLY A 95 5.17 5.45 8.77
CA GLY A 95 5.64 5.43 10.15
C GLY A 95 5.24 6.67 10.94
N ASP A 96 5.05 6.53 12.24
CA ASP A 96 4.96 7.68 13.13
C ASP A 96 6.34 8.36 13.27
N PRO A 97 6.40 9.66 13.41
CA PRO A 97 5.33 10.65 13.57
C PRO A 97 4.82 11.26 12.24
N ASN A 98 4.97 10.57 11.11
CA ASN A 98 4.69 11.13 9.78
C ASN A 98 3.25 10.90 9.30
N ARG A 99 2.42 10.19 10.09
CA ARG A 99 1.00 10.00 9.82
C ARG A 99 0.23 11.31 9.96
N GLY A 100 -0.85 11.43 9.20
CA GLY A 100 -1.69 12.63 9.22
C GLY A 100 -1.09 13.87 8.55
N LYS A 101 0.14 13.78 8.01
CA LYS A 101 0.85 14.90 7.37
C LYS A 101 0.78 14.88 5.83
N GLY A 102 -0.04 14.01 5.25
CA GLY A 102 -0.18 13.90 3.79
C GLY A 102 0.81 12.93 3.12
N VAL A 103 1.81 12.41 3.83
CA VAL A 103 2.85 11.51 3.28
C VAL A 103 2.23 10.28 2.58
N GLY A 104 1.21 9.66 3.19
CA GLY A 104 0.50 8.52 2.59
C GLY A 104 -0.19 8.86 1.28
N GLY A 105 -0.76 10.07 1.15
CA GLY A 105 -1.37 10.56 -0.08
C GLY A 105 -0.35 10.73 -1.20
N GLN A 106 0.77 11.39 -0.91
CA GLN A 106 1.88 11.56 -1.87
C GLN A 106 2.43 10.21 -2.34
N LEU A 107 2.64 9.29 -1.40
CA LEU A 107 3.16 7.97 -1.69
C LEU A 107 2.18 7.15 -2.55
N LEU A 108 0.88 7.18 -2.24
CA LEU A 108 -0.15 6.50 -3.00
C LEU A 108 -0.30 7.09 -4.42
N HIS A 109 -0.24 8.40 -4.56
CA HIS A 109 -0.23 9.06 -5.87
C HIS A 109 0.94 8.60 -6.73
N ALA A 110 2.15 8.66 -6.18
CA ALA A 110 3.35 8.21 -6.90
C ALA A 110 3.27 6.72 -7.28
N LEU A 111 2.70 5.87 -6.40
CA LEU A 111 2.51 4.45 -6.66
C LEU A 111 1.49 4.20 -7.79
N ILE A 112 0.37 4.94 -7.82
CA ILE A 112 -0.62 4.86 -8.89
C ILE A 112 0.00 5.25 -10.23
N HIS A 113 0.78 6.35 -10.25
CA HIS A 113 1.50 6.78 -11.44
C HIS A 113 2.52 5.72 -11.91
N LEU A 114 3.30 5.17 -10.99
CA LEU A 114 4.24 4.09 -11.28
C LEU A 114 3.55 2.85 -11.86
N ALA A 115 2.42 2.44 -11.28
CA ALA A 115 1.63 1.30 -11.74
C ALA A 115 1.15 1.50 -13.18
N LYS A 116 0.59 2.66 -13.47
CA LYS A 116 0.03 3.00 -14.78
C LYS A 116 1.13 3.16 -15.84
N GLU A 117 2.11 4.02 -15.60
CA GLU A 117 3.06 4.47 -16.63
C GLU A 117 4.20 3.46 -16.87
N ARG A 118 4.66 2.79 -15.81
CA ARG A 118 5.79 1.85 -15.95
C ARG A 118 5.34 0.43 -16.17
N PHE A 119 4.30 -0.02 -15.48
CA PHE A 119 3.87 -1.41 -15.48
C PHE A 119 2.62 -1.68 -16.32
N GLY A 120 1.96 -0.63 -16.85
CA GLY A 120 0.76 -0.78 -17.66
C GLY A 120 -0.40 -1.41 -16.91
N ILE A 121 -0.45 -1.22 -15.58
CA ILE A 121 -1.54 -1.75 -14.74
C ILE A 121 -2.83 -1.01 -15.08
N GLU A 122 -3.88 -1.76 -15.35
CA GLU A 122 -5.20 -1.25 -15.67
C GLU A 122 -6.13 -1.24 -14.45
N LEU A 123 -5.87 -2.13 -13.48
CA LEU A 123 -6.65 -2.28 -12.26
C LEU A 123 -5.73 -2.42 -11.04
N LEU A 124 -5.83 -1.48 -10.12
CA LEU A 124 -5.25 -1.61 -8.78
C LEU A 124 -6.33 -2.05 -7.79
N HIS A 125 -5.96 -2.96 -6.91
CA HIS A 125 -6.82 -3.35 -5.81
C HIS A 125 -6.04 -3.46 -4.50
N LEU A 126 -6.75 -3.47 -3.41
CA LEU A 126 -6.19 -3.60 -2.07
C LEU A 126 -7.11 -4.37 -1.15
N GLN A 127 -6.54 -4.83 -0.07
CA GLN A 127 -7.25 -5.44 1.04
C GLN A 127 -6.94 -4.61 2.28
N VAL A 128 -7.96 -4.24 3.01
CA VAL A 128 -7.81 -3.42 4.22
C VAL A 128 -8.68 -3.98 5.33
N TYR A 129 -8.17 -3.95 6.57
CA TYR A 129 -8.97 -4.34 7.73
C TYR A 129 -10.18 -3.43 7.87
N ALA A 130 -11.34 -4.00 8.17
CA ALA A 130 -12.51 -3.23 8.55
C ALA A 130 -12.16 -2.26 9.69
N GLU A 131 -12.71 -1.06 9.64
CA GLU A 131 -12.43 0.03 10.58
C GLU A 131 -11.05 0.68 10.48
N ASN A 132 -10.18 0.25 9.56
CA ASN A 132 -8.89 0.89 9.35
C ASN A 132 -9.09 2.33 8.82
N PRO A 133 -8.55 3.36 9.48
CA PRO A 133 -8.71 4.75 9.05
C PRO A 133 -8.13 5.04 7.65
N ALA A 134 -7.25 4.18 7.13
CA ALA A 134 -6.70 4.29 5.77
C ALA A 134 -7.77 4.13 4.67
N ILE A 135 -8.93 3.54 4.97
CA ILE A 135 -10.06 3.43 4.02
C ILE A 135 -10.41 4.80 3.45
N ARG A 136 -10.46 5.85 4.28
CA ARG A 136 -10.75 7.22 3.84
C ARG A 136 -9.71 7.77 2.86
N LEU A 137 -8.45 7.37 3.00
CA LEU A 137 -7.40 7.73 2.03
C LEU A 137 -7.70 7.07 0.68
N TYR A 138 -8.00 5.79 0.67
CA TYR A 138 -8.29 5.05 -0.57
C TYR A 138 -9.53 5.59 -1.28
N GLU A 139 -10.61 5.89 -0.54
CA GLU A 139 -11.83 6.51 -1.09
C GLU A 139 -11.54 7.85 -1.77
N ARG A 140 -10.73 8.72 -1.15
CA ARG A 140 -10.33 10.01 -1.75
C ARG A 140 -9.57 9.82 -3.06
N PHE A 141 -8.76 8.75 -3.16
CA PHE A 141 -8.05 8.38 -4.39
C PHE A 141 -8.92 7.62 -5.40
N GLY A 142 -10.22 7.50 -5.14
CA GLY A 142 -11.20 6.92 -6.06
C GLY A 142 -11.25 5.40 -6.05
N PHE A 143 -10.67 4.74 -5.05
CA PHE A 143 -10.91 3.33 -4.80
C PHE A 143 -12.34 3.13 -4.30
N LYS A 144 -12.97 2.05 -4.77
CA LYS A 144 -14.34 1.67 -4.39
C LYS A 144 -14.33 0.30 -3.75
N GLU A 145 -15.10 0.14 -2.69
CA GLU A 145 -15.36 -1.16 -2.10
C GLU A 145 -16.16 -2.03 -3.06
N PHE A 146 -15.73 -3.28 -3.25
CA PHE A 146 -16.45 -4.27 -4.04
C PHE A 146 -16.76 -5.57 -3.28
N GLY A 147 -16.26 -5.70 -2.07
CA GLY A 147 -16.57 -6.87 -1.23
C GLY A 147 -16.05 -6.75 0.19
N CYS A 148 -16.66 -7.55 1.07
CA CYS A 148 -16.28 -7.64 2.47
C CYS A 148 -16.29 -9.12 2.92
N GLN A 149 -15.31 -9.49 3.72
CA GLN A 149 -15.24 -10.79 4.36
C GLN A 149 -15.15 -10.60 5.87
N THR A 150 -16.21 -10.94 6.60
CA THR A 150 -16.42 -10.53 8.00
C THR A 150 -15.57 -11.28 9.02
N HIS A 151 -15.11 -12.50 8.72
CA HIS A 151 -14.34 -13.34 9.63
C HIS A 151 -12.97 -13.71 9.02
N TRP A 152 -12.25 -12.69 8.55
CA TRP A 152 -11.00 -12.92 7.84
C TRP A 152 -9.80 -13.14 8.77
N ILE A 153 -9.63 -12.25 9.75
CA ILE A 153 -8.54 -12.34 10.73
C ILE A 153 -9.10 -12.90 12.02
N LYS A 154 -8.41 -13.89 12.59
CA LYS A 154 -8.69 -14.41 13.90
C LYS A 154 -7.75 -13.76 14.90
N GLU A 155 -8.32 -12.94 15.76
CA GLU A 155 -7.63 -12.32 16.89
C GLU A 155 -7.97 -13.04 18.20
N ASP A 156 -7.25 -12.74 19.28
CA ASP A 156 -7.49 -13.36 20.60
C ASP A 156 -8.92 -13.14 21.12
N HIS A 157 -9.55 -12.04 20.69
CA HIS A 157 -10.88 -11.60 21.15
C HIS A 157 -12.00 -11.77 20.13
N GLY A 158 -11.74 -12.45 19.00
CA GLY A 158 -12.75 -12.68 17.96
C GLY A 158 -12.19 -12.56 16.54
N TYR A 159 -13.06 -12.13 15.62
CA TYR A 159 -12.71 -12.02 14.21
C TYR A 159 -12.79 -10.57 13.76
N VAL A 160 -11.86 -10.18 12.91
CA VAL A 160 -11.86 -8.88 12.23
C VAL A 160 -12.11 -9.09 10.74
N GLY A 161 -12.97 -8.25 10.17
CA GLY A 161 -13.31 -8.29 8.76
C GLY A 161 -12.24 -7.67 7.88
N ARG A 162 -12.31 -8.01 6.59
CA ARG A 162 -11.50 -7.45 5.53
C ARG A 162 -12.39 -6.86 4.46
N ILE A 163 -12.06 -5.65 4.03
CA ILE A 163 -12.69 -4.94 2.93
C ILE A 163 -11.78 -5.05 1.70
N PHE A 164 -12.38 -5.31 0.55
CA PHE A 164 -11.72 -5.30 -0.75
C PHE A 164 -12.08 -4.04 -1.49
N MET A 165 -11.07 -3.30 -1.95
CA MET A 165 -11.27 -2.09 -2.72
C MET A 165 -10.49 -2.15 -4.03
N GLU A 166 -11.03 -1.52 -5.07
CA GLU A 166 -10.42 -1.46 -6.39
C GLU A 166 -10.51 -0.09 -7.02
N LYS A 167 -9.58 0.20 -7.94
CA LYS A 167 -9.58 1.38 -8.79
C LYS A 167 -9.11 1.00 -10.19
N TYR A 168 -9.94 1.32 -11.18
CA TYR A 168 -9.55 1.24 -12.58
C TYR A 168 -8.69 2.44 -12.95
N LEU A 169 -7.51 2.18 -13.54
CA LEU A 169 -6.55 3.19 -14.01
C LEU A 169 -6.74 3.52 -15.49
N LYS A 170 -7.51 2.70 -16.18
CA LYS A 170 -7.86 2.84 -17.58
C LYS A 170 -9.37 2.71 -17.72
N ASP A 171 -9.98 3.47 -18.61
CA ASP A 171 -11.39 3.28 -18.96
C ASP A 171 -11.54 1.91 -19.65
N ILE A 172 -11.97 0.93 -18.89
CA ILE A 172 -12.34 -0.38 -19.43
C ILE A 172 -13.72 -0.22 -20.05
N LYS A 173 -13.77 -0.06 -21.36
CA LYS A 173 -15.02 -0.24 -22.08
C LYS A 173 -15.35 -1.72 -21.99
N ASN A 174 -16.43 -2.07 -21.32
CA ASN A 174 -17.04 -3.39 -21.43
C ASN A 174 -17.57 -3.50 -22.87
N GLU A 175 -16.72 -3.92 -23.78
CA GLU A 175 -17.13 -4.47 -25.05
C GLU A 175 -17.54 -5.91 -24.73
N ASP A 176 -18.86 -6.12 -24.69
CA ASP A 176 -19.55 -7.40 -24.60
C ASP A 176 -19.41 -8.18 -23.27
N ALA A 177 -20.34 -7.92 -22.34
CA ALA A 177 -20.83 -8.91 -21.40
C ALA A 177 -22.05 -9.62 -21.99
#